data_cd076ac9c2e85c144c14f6d9b9936860
#
_entry.id   cd076ac9c2e85c144c14f6d9b9936860
#
_cell.length_a   1.000
_cell.length_b   1.000
_cell.length_c   1.000
_cell.angle_alpha   90.00
_cell.angle_beta   90.00
_cell.angle_gamma   90.00
#
_symmetry.space_group_name_H-M   'P 1'
#
loop_
_entity.id
_entity.type
_entity.pdbx_description
1 polymer ?
#
loop_
_entity_poly.entity_id
_entity_poly.type
_entity_poly.pdbx_seq_one_letter_code
_entity_poly.pdbx_strand_id
1 'polypeptide(L)'
;ILATMARIAVFNQKGGVGKTTTVLNLAAAMARREQRVLLVDLDPQAHLSAVHGHALGDVSGSIFAFYQDGRPLAELEVGWEGIGRLIPAHAELIKVDSVFGKGPTILNRLNQGLNELGTDQDERSVVIDCCPFLGVLSLNAVFAADRLLVPISSDFLALRGALQVERTLQALEPVLKRRVERRYLLTRFDRRRNMCFEIQKRLSSQFGEEVCETVI
;
A
#
# COMPACT_ATOMS: atom_id res chain seq x y z
N ILE A 1 -15.48 12.92 13.71
CA ILE A 1 -14.13 12.43 13.97
C ILE A 1 -13.31 12.92 12.78
N LEU A 2 -12.53 13.99 12.98
CA LEU A 2 -11.56 14.47 12.01
C LEU A 2 -10.63 13.29 11.71
N ALA A 3 -10.59 12.86 10.45
CA ALA A 3 -9.70 11.80 10.02
C ALA A 3 -8.27 12.31 10.22
N THR A 4 -7.60 11.77 11.21
CA THR A 4 -6.16 11.98 11.41
C THR A 4 -5.47 11.58 10.11
N MET A 5 -4.61 12.44 9.59
CA MET A 5 -3.72 12.11 8.49
C MET A 5 -3.03 10.80 8.78
N ALA A 6 -2.92 9.95 7.78
CA ALA A 6 -2.33 8.64 7.94
C ALA A 6 -1.58 8.20 6.68
N ARG A 7 -0.50 7.48 6.89
CA ARG A 7 0.21 6.75 5.85
C ARG A 7 -0.30 5.31 5.83
N ILE A 8 -1.05 4.97 4.79
CA ILE A 8 -1.72 3.68 4.66
C ILE A 8 -1.03 2.89 3.54
N ALA A 9 -0.46 1.74 3.86
CA ALA A 9 0.03 0.82 2.85
C ALA A 9 -1.01 -0.28 2.58
N VAL A 10 -1.32 -0.50 1.32
CA VAL A 10 -2.23 -1.57 0.88
C VAL A 10 -1.39 -2.77 0.47
N PHE A 11 -1.32 -3.76 1.35
CA PHE A 11 -0.37 -4.87 1.24
C PHE A 11 -1.05 -6.24 1.30
N ASN A 12 -0.67 -7.12 0.41
CA ASN A 12 -0.88 -8.57 0.47
C ASN A 12 0.09 -9.27 -0.49
N GLN A 13 0.66 -10.39 -0.05
CA GLN A 13 1.59 -11.21 -0.84
C GLN A 13 0.90 -11.95 -2.00
N LYS A 14 -0.43 -12.06 -1.98
CA LYS A 14 -1.20 -12.69 -3.05
C LYS A 14 -1.50 -11.67 -4.15
N GLY A 15 -1.23 -12.04 -5.40
CA GLY A 15 -1.63 -11.29 -6.58
C GLY A 15 -3.15 -11.33 -6.79
N GLY A 16 -3.72 -10.30 -7.44
CA GLY A 16 -5.12 -10.28 -7.84
C GLY A 16 -6.16 -10.14 -6.72
N VAL A 17 -5.76 -9.78 -5.50
CA VAL A 17 -6.70 -9.54 -4.38
C VAL A 17 -7.32 -8.14 -4.38
N GLY A 18 -6.99 -7.30 -5.34
CA GLY A 18 -7.55 -5.96 -5.48
C GLY A 18 -6.75 -4.86 -4.76
N LYS A 19 -5.43 -5.00 -4.57
CA LYS A 19 -4.60 -3.96 -3.94
C LYS A 19 -4.73 -2.61 -4.65
N THR A 20 -4.32 -2.52 -5.89
CA THR A 20 -4.39 -1.29 -6.71
C THR A 20 -5.80 -0.72 -6.79
N THR A 21 -6.80 -1.60 -6.97
CA THR A 21 -8.22 -1.17 -6.97
C THR A 21 -8.62 -0.55 -5.62
N THR A 22 -8.17 -1.14 -4.51
CA THR A 22 -8.43 -0.61 -3.17
C THR A 22 -7.74 0.73 -2.96
N VAL A 23 -6.47 0.86 -3.37
CA VAL A 23 -5.70 2.12 -3.31
C VAL A 23 -6.44 3.24 -4.03
N LEU A 24 -6.79 3.01 -5.29
CA LEU A 24 -7.46 4.02 -6.12
C LEU A 24 -8.80 4.46 -5.53
N ASN A 25 -9.64 3.49 -5.14
CA ASN A 25 -10.96 3.81 -4.61
C ASN A 25 -10.91 4.44 -3.21
N LEU A 26 -9.94 4.03 -2.37
CA LEU A 26 -9.71 4.67 -1.07
C LEU A 26 -9.30 6.14 -1.27
N ALA A 27 -8.33 6.41 -2.14
CA ALA A 27 -7.88 7.76 -2.45
C ALA A 27 -9.00 8.63 -3.01
N ALA A 28 -9.79 8.10 -3.95
CA ALA A 28 -10.95 8.81 -4.49
C ALA A 28 -12.02 9.10 -3.42
N ALA A 29 -12.26 8.16 -2.50
CA ALA A 29 -13.19 8.36 -1.40
C ALA A 29 -12.69 9.41 -0.39
N MET A 30 -11.38 9.46 -0.15
CA MET A 30 -10.74 10.49 0.70
C MET A 30 -10.81 11.87 0.03
N ALA A 31 -10.51 11.97 -1.26
CA ALA A 31 -10.62 13.21 -2.03
C ALA A 31 -12.05 13.77 -2.03
N ARG A 32 -13.06 12.91 -2.16
CA ARG A 32 -14.48 13.32 -2.06
C ARG A 32 -14.87 13.86 -0.68
N ARG A 33 -14.05 13.62 0.33
CA ARG A 33 -14.17 14.18 1.70
C ARG A 33 -13.21 15.36 1.90
N GLU A 34 -12.76 15.96 0.81
CA GLU A 34 -11.85 17.12 0.82
C GLU A 34 -10.51 16.86 1.50
N GLN A 35 -10.11 15.59 1.65
CA GLN A 35 -8.80 15.24 2.16
C GLN A 35 -7.76 15.33 1.06
N ARG A 36 -6.60 15.90 1.39
CA ARG A 36 -5.45 15.92 0.48
C ARG A 36 -4.79 14.56 0.47
N VAL A 37 -4.61 13.97 -0.71
CA VAL A 37 -4.08 12.61 -0.86
C VAL A 37 -2.85 12.61 -1.76
N LEU A 38 -1.82 11.89 -1.30
CA LEU A 38 -0.68 11.48 -2.09
C LEU A 38 -0.73 9.97 -2.28
N LEU A 39 -0.75 9.55 -3.52
CA LEU A 39 -0.61 8.15 -3.92
C LEU A 39 0.86 7.83 -4.19
N VAL A 40 1.33 6.67 -3.77
CA VAL A 40 2.68 6.18 -4.07
C VAL A 40 2.55 4.79 -4.68
N ASP A 41 2.95 4.64 -5.94
CA ASP A 41 2.95 3.34 -6.61
C ASP A 41 4.32 2.68 -6.44
N LEU A 42 4.37 1.57 -5.70
CA LEU A 42 5.57 0.76 -5.46
C LEU A 42 5.54 -0.60 -6.18
N ASP A 43 4.54 -0.83 -7.05
CA ASP A 43 4.51 -2.06 -7.83
C ASP A 43 5.29 -1.88 -9.14
N PRO A 44 6.32 -2.70 -9.42
CA PRO A 44 7.01 -2.67 -10.72
C PRO A 44 6.08 -2.89 -11.92
N GLN A 45 4.88 -3.44 -11.72
CA GLN A 45 3.87 -3.56 -12.76
C GLN A 45 3.21 -2.20 -13.11
N ALA A 46 3.37 -1.18 -12.26
CA ALA A 46 2.92 0.19 -12.48
C ALA A 46 1.42 0.31 -12.88
N HIS A 47 0.58 -0.58 -12.33
CA HIS A 47 -0.84 -0.58 -12.69
C HIS A 47 -1.57 0.70 -12.25
N LEU A 48 -1.25 1.22 -11.07
CA LEU A 48 -1.82 2.47 -10.58
C LEU A 48 -1.38 3.64 -11.46
N SER A 49 -0.10 3.69 -11.83
CA SER A 49 0.49 4.68 -12.72
C SER A 49 -0.12 4.63 -14.12
N ALA A 50 -0.40 3.41 -14.64
CA ALA A 50 -1.07 3.22 -15.92
C ALA A 50 -2.51 3.74 -15.92
N VAL A 51 -3.26 3.55 -14.82
CA VAL A 51 -4.63 4.10 -14.67
C VAL A 51 -4.61 5.63 -14.66
N HIS A 52 -3.59 6.25 -14.06
CA HIS A 52 -3.38 7.70 -14.15
C HIS A 52 -3.10 8.17 -15.58
N GLY A 53 -2.57 7.32 -16.45
CA GLY A 53 -2.11 7.69 -17.79
C GLY A 53 -0.66 8.20 -17.81
N HIS A 54 0.10 7.94 -16.74
CA HIS A 54 1.53 8.29 -16.71
C HIS A 54 2.30 7.53 -17.80
N ALA A 55 3.25 8.20 -18.43
CA ALA A 55 4.09 7.57 -19.45
C ALA A 55 4.99 6.50 -18.82
N LEU A 56 4.65 5.23 -19.02
CA LEU A 56 5.35 4.08 -18.41
C LEU A 56 6.83 3.96 -18.84
N GLY A 57 7.27 4.71 -19.85
CA GLY A 57 8.68 4.79 -20.28
C GLY A 57 9.51 5.86 -19.58
N ASP A 58 8.91 6.71 -18.74
CA ASP A 58 9.64 7.75 -18.01
C ASP A 58 10.21 7.20 -16.71
N VAL A 59 11.44 6.67 -16.82
CA VAL A 59 12.21 6.16 -15.65
C VAL A 59 12.54 7.30 -14.70
N SER A 60 12.92 8.45 -15.23
CA SER A 60 13.42 9.61 -14.46
C SER A 60 12.31 10.31 -13.68
N GLY A 61 11.08 10.27 -14.16
CA GLY A 61 9.90 10.81 -13.48
C GLY A 61 9.21 9.83 -12.54
N SER A 62 9.80 8.66 -12.27
CA SER A 62 9.21 7.63 -11.41
C SER A 62 9.94 7.49 -10.08
N ILE A 63 9.31 6.81 -9.11
CA ILE A 63 9.91 6.53 -7.80
C ILE A 63 11.20 5.69 -7.90
N PHE A 64 11.47 5.06 -9.05
CA PHE A 64 12.75 4.40 -9.27
C PHE A 64 13.92 5.40 -9.19
N ALA A 65 13.75 6.62 -9.71
CA ALA A 65 14.78 7.67 -9.62
C ALA A 65 15.06 8.11 -8.15
N PHE A 66 14.06 8.05 -7.27
CA PHE A 66 14.28 8.24 -5.84
C PHE A 66 15.21 7.15 -5.26
N TYR A 67 14.99 5.87 -5.63
CA TYR A 67 15.86 4.78 -5.16
C TYR A 67 17.22 4.78 -5.83
N GLN A 68 17.30 4.98 -7.13
CA GLN A 68 18.51 4.89 -7.93
C GLN A 68 19.41 6.13 -7.74
N ASP A 69 18.84 7.31 -7.93
CA ASP A 69 19.60 8.55 -8.10
C ASP A 69 19.47 9.49 -6.88
N GLY A 70 18.64 9.13 -5.90
CA GLY A 70 18.38 9.98 -4.73
C GLY A 70 17.52 11.20 -5.04
N ARG A 71 16.74 11.20 -6.13
CA ARG A 71 15.86 12.32 -6.46
C ARG A 71 14.83 12.55 -5.34
N PRO A 72 14.60 13.80 -4.91
CA PRO A 72 13.58 14.13 -3.93
C PRO A 72 12.18 13.69 -4.40
N LEU A 73 11.36 13.13 -3.51
CA LEU A 73 9.99 12.71 -3.85
C LEU A 73 9.14 13.88 -4.37
N ALA A 74 9.39 15.11 -3.90
CA ALA A 74 8.70 16.31 -4.35
C ALA A 74 8.83 16.57 -5.86
N GLU A 75 9.95 16.17 -6.47
CA GLU A 75 10.18 16.35 -7.89
C GLU A 75 9.51 15.26 -8.75
N LEU A 76 9.03 14.19 -8.12
CA LEU A 76 8.41 13.05 -8.77
C LEU A 76 6.88 13.09 -8.72
N GLU A 77 6.31 14.05 -7.99
CA GLU A 77 4.86 14.17 -7.85
C GLU A 77 4.21 14.67 -9.14
N VAL A 78 3.23 13.94 -9.64
CA VAL A 78 2.35 14.34 -10.74
C VAL A 78 0.93 14.58 -10.22
N GLY A 79 0.22 15.56 -10.79
CA GLY A 79 -1.15 15.87 -10.40
C GLY A 79 -2.12 14.82 -10.93
N TRP A 80 -3.13 14.45 -10.14
CA TRP A 80 -4.23 13.58 -10.55
C TRP A 80 -5.55 14.28 -10.26
N GLU A 81 -6.16 14.83 -11.30
CA GLU A 81 -7.40 15.59 -11.19
C GLU A 81 -8.51 14.78 -10.49
N GLY A 82 -9.18 15.39 -9.53
CA GLY A 82 -10.26 14.77 -8.74
C GLY A 82 -9.82 13.74 -7.70
N ILE A 83 -8.49 13.44 -7.60
CA ILE A 83 -7.97 12.47 -6.61
C ILE A 83 -6.90 13.10 -5.72
N GLY A 84 -5.89 13.76 -6.30
CA GLY A 84 -4.80 14.34 -5.54
C GLY A 84 -3.48 14.37 -6.31
N ARG A 85 -2.44 13.75 -5.78
CA ARG A 85 -1.14 13.63 -6.43
C ARG A 85 -0.67 12.18 -6.43
N LEU A 86 0.18 11.84 -7.39
CA LEU A 86 0.76 10.50 -7.55
C LEU A 86 2.28 10.62 -7.67
N ILE A 87 3.01 9.73 -6.99
CA ILE A 87 4.39 9.39 -7.31
C ILE A 87 4.35 8.08 -8.10
N PRO A 88 4.64 8.12 -9.42
CA PRO A 88 4.43 6.96 -10.28
C PRO A 88 5.54 5.93 -10.16
N ALA A 89 5.19 4.67 -10.48
CA ALA A 89 6.12 3.55 -10.57
C ALA A 89 6.75 3.43 -11.97
N HIS A 90 7.79 2.60 -12.04
CA HIS A 90 8.38 2.13 -13.28
C HIS A 90 8.82 0.66 -13.15
N ALA A 91 8.85 -0.08 -14.25
CA ALA A 91 9.26 -1.49 -14.28
C ALA A 91 10.67 -1.73 -13.72
N GLU A 92 11.56 -0.75 -13.83
CA GLU A 92 12.92 -0.80 -13.27
C GLU A 92 12.95 -0.95 -11.74
N LEU A 93 11.84 -0.68 -11.02
CA LEU A 93 11.72 -0.94 -9.58
C LEU A 93 12.05 -2.39 -9.20
N ILE A 94 11.91 -3.33 -10.12
CA ILE A 94 12.30 -4.73 -9.89
C ILE A 94 13.80 -4.87 -9.53
N LYS A 95 14.63 -3.92 -9.95
CA LYS A 95 16.06 -3.91 -9.65
C LYS A 95 16.38 -3.50 -8.22
N VAL A 96 15.47 -2.82 -7.54
CA VAL A 96 15.71 -2.30 -6.18
C VAL A 96 16.03 -3.43 -5.21
N ASP A 97 15.35 -4.57 -5.31
CA ASP A 97 15.60 -5.75 -4.47
C ASP A 97 16.99 -6.38 -4.70
N SER A 98 17.52 -6.31 -5.91
CA SER A 98 18.79 -6.93 -6.27
C SER A 98 20.00 -6.00 -6.08
N VAL A 99 19.80 -4.69 -6.28
CA VAL A 99 20.89 -3.70 -6.29
C VAL A 99 21.21 -3.18 -4.89
N PHE A 100 20.19 -2.88 -4.08
CA PHE A 100 20.40 -2.15 -2.82
C PHE A 100 20.50 -3.03 -1.57
N GLY A 101 20.38 -4.35 -1.70
CA GLY A 101 20.40 -5.25 -0.55
C GLY A 101 19.21 -5.05 0.41
N LYS A 102 19.35 -5.56 1.65
CA LYS A 102 18.27 -5.55 2.64
C LYS A 102 18.70 -4.89 3.97
N GLY A 103 19.61 -3.95 3.94
CA GLY A 103 20.09 -3.24 5.14
C GLY A 103 19.04 -2.27 5.71
N PRO A 104 19.17 -1.88 7.00
CA PRO A 104 18.20 -0.99 7.65
C PRO A 104 18.01 0.35 6.94
N THR A 105 19.07 0.89 6.34
CA THR A 105 19.05 2.16 5.61
C THR A 105 18.10 2.11 4.43
N ILE A 106 18.19 1.07 3.60
CA ILE A 106 17.32 0.95 2.43
C ILE A 106 15.87 0.67 2.84
N LEU A 107 15.63 -0.10 3.90
CA LEU A 107 14.29 -0.42 4.36
C LEU A 107 13.54 0.80 4.90
N ASN A 108 14.24 1.79 5.45
CA ASN A 108 13.64 3.02 5.99
C ASN A 108 13.64 4.19 5.00
N ARG A 109 14.12 3.97 3.77
CA ARG A 109 14.34 5.04 2.80
C ARG A 109 13.07 5.77 2.40
N LEU A 110 11.98 5.06 2.12
CA LEU A 110 10.70 5.68 1.78
C LEU A 110 10.16 6.51 2.95
N ASN A 111 10.24 6.00 4.18
CA ASN A 111 9.82 6.74 5.37
C ASN A 111 10.59 8.06 5.51
N GLN A 112 11.90 8.05 5.30
CA GLN A 112 12.73 9.25 5.30
C GLN A 112 12.30 10.22 4.20
N GLY A 113 12.13 9.76 2.96
CA GLY A 113 11.69 10.59 1.84
C GLY A 113 10.32 11.22 2.06
N LEU A 114 9.37 10.49 2.66
CA LEU A 114 8.05 11.03 3.01
C LEU A 114 8.12 12.06 4.15
N ASN A 115 9.04 11.91 5.10
CA ASN A 115 9.28 12.91 6.14
C ASN A 115 9.90 14.17 5.55
N GLU A 116 10.88 14.05 4.66
CA GLU A 116 11.50 15.16 3.95
C GLU A 116 10.51 15.89 3.05
N LEU A 117 9.57 15.17 2.45
CA LEU A 117 8.48 15.74 1.67
C LEU A 117 7.50 16.57 2.52
N GLY A 118 7.52 16.40 3.84
CA GLY A 118 6.66 17.15 4.76
C GLY A 118 5.18 16.78 4.66
N THR A 119 4.86 15.54 4.33
CA THR A 119 3.47 15.09 4.18
C THR A 119 2.60 15.39 5.40
N ASP A 120 3.18 15.31 6.59
CA ASP A 120 2.48 15.57 7.86
C ASP A 120 2.23 17.08 8.06
N GLN A 121 3.16 17.94 7.61
CA GLN A 121 3.03 19.41 7.67
C GLN A 121 2.02 19.95 6.65
N ASP A 122 1.96 19.31 5.49
CA ASP A 122 1.02 19.63 4.42
C ASP A 122 -0.39 19.05 4.64
N GLU A 123 -0.61 18.38 5.77
CA GLU A 123 -1.87 17.72 6.09
C GLU A 123 -2.34 16.77 4.98
N ARG A 124 -1.42 15.97 4.42
CA ARG A 124 -1.72 15.00 3.37
C ARG A 124 -1.74 13.57 3.91
N SER A 125 -2.77 12.82 3.61
CA SER A 125 -2.75 11.36 3.77
C SER A 125 -1.97 10.73 2.62
N VAL A 126 -1.22 9.68 2.91
CA VAL A 126 -0.45 8.92 1.91
C VAL A 126 -1.06 7.53 1.77
N VAL A 127 -1.33 7.11 0.53
CA VAL A 127 -1.81 5.75 0.22
C VAL A 127 -0.80 5.08 -0.70
N ILE A 128 -0.22 3.96 -0.22
CA ILE A 128 0.88 3.27 -0.90
C ILE A 128 0.36 1.98 -1.53
N ASP A 129 0.50 1.82 -2.84
CA ASP A 129 0.22 0.57 -3.56
C ASP A 129 1.45 -0.33 -3.52
N CYS A 130 1.32 -1.51 -2.92
CA CYS A 130 2.42 -2.44 -2.71
C CYS A 130 2.42 -3.55 -3.76
N CYS A 131 3.63 -3.94 -4.20
CA CYS A 131 3.81 -5.15 -5.00
C CYS A 131 3.45 -6.42 -4.18
N PRO A 132 3.13 -7.55 -4.85
CA PRO A 132 2.75 -8.79 -4.17
C PRO A 132 3.95 -9.58 -3.62
N PHE A 133 5.16 -9.04 -3.68
CA PHE A 133 6.37 -9.71 -3.20
C PHE A 133 6.82 -9.12 -1.87
N LEU A 134 7.31 -10.00 -0.99
CA LEU A 134 7.96 -9.56 0.25
C LEU A 134 9.44 -9.26 -0.04
N GLY A 135 9.69 -8.07 -0.53
CA GLY A 135 11.02 -7.57 -0.86
C GLY A 135 11.25 -6.17 -0.26
N VAL A 136 12.32 -5.52 -0.70
CA VAL A 136 12.71 -4.19 -0.22
C VAL A 136 11.57 -3.18 -0.40
N LEU A 137 10.88 -3.19 -1.54
CA LEU A 137 9.79 -2.25 -1.82
C LEU A 137 8.62 -2.40 -0.85
N SER A 138 8.12 -3.65 -0.64
CA SER A 138 7.03 -3.90 0.30
C SER A 138 7.44 -3.57 1.73
N LEU A 139 8.67 -3.88 2.11
CA LEU A 139 9.20 -3.53 3.43
C LEU A 139 9.29 -2.01 3.61
N ASN A 140 9.74 -1.27 2.59
CA ASN A 140 9.70 0.20 2.62
C ASN A 140 8.28 0.73 2.86
N ALA A 141 7.26 0.16 2.21
CA ALA A 141 5.87 0.54 2.43
C ALA A 141 5.44 0.27 3.88
N VAL A 142 5.74 -0.92 4.43
CA VAL A 142 5.41 -1.30 5.82
C VAL A 142 6.13 -0.41 6.83
N PHE A 143 7.39 -0.07 6.58
CA PHE A 143 8.18 0.81 7.46
C PHE A 143 7.68 2.25 7.45
N ALA A 144 7.20 2.73 6.30
CA ALA A 144 6.70 4.09 6.12
C ALA A 144 5.24 4.27 6.59
N ALA A 145 4.46 3.18 6.69
CA ALA A 145 3.04 3.25 6.98
C ALA A 145 2.74 3.28 8.49
N ASP A 146 1.73 4.06 8.87
CA ASP A 146 1.11 4.00 10.20
C ASP A 146 0.17 2.81 10.30
N ARG A 147 -0.53 2.52 9.19
CA ARG A 147 -1.57 1.49 9.09
C ARG A 147 -1.41 0.66 7.83
N LEU A 148 -1.75 -0.61 7.95
CA LEU A 148 -1.85 -1.51 6.80
C LEU A 148 -3.31 -1.84 6.51
N LEU A 149 -3.70 -1.73 5.25
CA LEU A 149 -4.94 -2.29 4.74
C LEU A 149 -4.60 -3.54 3.95
N VAL A 150 -5.16 -4.68 4.38
CA VAL A 150 -4.85 -6.00 3.83
C VAL A 150 -6.07 -6.52 3.08
N PRO A 151 -6.17 -6.30 1.74
CA PRO A 151 -7.26 -6.86 0.96
C PRO A 151 -7.12 -8.38 0.87
N ILE A 152 -8.19 -9.10 1.20
CA ILE A 152 -8.30 -10.55 1.17
C ILE A 152 -9.42 -10.93 0.21
N SER A 153 -9.09 -11.65 -0.86
CA SER A 153 -10.10 -12.17 -1.79
C SER A 153 -10.96 -13.23 -1.10
N SER A 154 -12.29 -13.13 -1.24
CA SER A 154 -13.26 -14.06 -0.64
C SER A 154 -13.28 -15.42 -1.36
N ASP A 155 -12.15 -16.11 -1.33
CA ASP A 155 -11.95 -17.44 -1.91
C ASP A 155 -11.52 -18.46 -0.84
N PHE A 156 -11.45 -19.72 -1.23
CA PHE A 156 -11.10 -20.85 -0.35
C PHE A 156 -9.77 -20.63 0.42
N LEU A 157 -8.83 -19.90 -0.13
CA LEU A 157 -7.52 -19.64 0.49
C LEU A 157 -7.46 -18.36 1.32
N ALA A 158 -8.58 -17.67 1.49
CA ALA A 158 -8.65 -16.36 2.18
C ALA A 158 -8.01 -16.38 3.56
N LEU A 159 -8.43 -17.31 4.42
CA LEU A 159 -7.91 -17.42 5.79
C LEU A 159 -6.41 -17.75 5.81
N ARG A 160 -5.97 -18.67 4.95
CA ARG A 160 -4.55 -19.02 4.84
C ARG A 160 -3.70 -17.84 4.41
N GLY A 161 -4.19 -17.05 3.44
CA GLY A 161 -3.52 -15.83 2.99
C GLY A 161 -3.44 -14.78 4.10
N ALA A 162 -4.52 -14.55 4.84
CA ALA A 162 -4.54 -13.63 5.98
C ALA A 162 -3.56 -14.05 7.07
N LEU A 163 -3.54 -15.33 7.46
CA LEU A 163 -2.60 -15.87 8.44
C LEU A 163 -1.14 -15.76 7.98
N GLN A 164 -0.87 -15.90 6.69
CA GLN A 164 0.48 -15.71 6.16
C GLN A 164 0.93 -14.25 6.29
N VAL A 165 0.08 -13.29 5.94
CA VAL A 165 0.37 -11.87 6.12
C VAL A 165 0.60 -11.56 7.59
N GLU A 166 -0.26 -12.07 8.48
CA GLU A 166 -0.13 -11.88 9.94
C GLU A 166 1.23 -12.35 10.46
N ARG A 167 1.65 -13.57 10.10
CA ARG A 167 2.97 -14.10 10.49
C ARG A 167 4.12 -13.24 9.97
N THR A 168 4.00 -12.75 8.75
CA THR A 168 5.00 -11.85 8.15
C THR A 168 5.11 -10.55 8.96
N LEU A 169 3.99 -9.93 9.31
CA LEU A 169 3.96 -8.71 10.09
C LEU A 169 4.51 -8.92 11.50
N GLN A 170 4.11 -9.99 12.17
CA GLN A 170 4.65 -10.35 13.49
C GLN A 170 6.17 -10.55 13.47
N ALA A 171 6.73 -11.13 12.42
CA ALA A 171 8.17 -11.28 12.25
C ALA A 171 8.89 -9.95 12.03
N LEU A 172 8.22 -8.93 11.51
CA LEU A 172 8.78 -7.59 11.28
C LEU A 172 8.66 -6.66 12.50
N GLU A 173 7.70 -6.87 13.38
CA GLU A 173 7.43 -6.00 14.54
C GLU A 173 8.66 -5.79 15.46
N PRO A 174 9.51 -6.80 15.75
CA PRO A 174 10.73 -6.59 16.53
C PRO A 174 11.72 -5.63 15.85
N VAL A 175 11.81 -5.66 14.52
CA VAL A 175 12.68 -4.77 13.75
C VAL A 175 12.11 -3.35 13.71
N LEU A 176 10.79 -3.23 13.56
CA LEU A 176 10.05 -1.97 13.58
C LEU A 176 9.98 -1.35 14.98
N LYS A 177 10.20 -2.13 16.03
CA LYS A 177 10.02 -1.76 17.45
C LYS A 177 8.62 -1.20 17.75
N ARG A 178 7.63 -1.61 16.97
CA ARG A 178 6.22 -1.26 17.13
C ARG A 178 5.33 -2.31 16.50
N ARG A 179 4.10 -2.44 16.98
CA ARG A 179 3.05 -3.14 16.27
C ARG A 179 2.54 -2.24 15.14
N VAL A 180 2.39 -2.78 13.94
CA VAL A 180 1.76 -2.07 12.82
C VAL A 180 0.26 -2.30 12.91
N GLU A 181 -0.52 -1.22 13.03
CA GLU A 181 -1.98 -1.29 12.97
C GLU A 181 -2.39 -1.87 11.62
N ARG A 182 -3.31 -2.83 11.62
CA ARG A 182 -3.75 -3.50 10.40
C ARG A 182 -5.24 -3.71 10.38
N ARG A 183 -5.82 -3.66 9.17
CA ARG A 183 -7.22 -3.96 8.91
C ARG A 183 -7.30 -4.92 7.73
N TYR A 184 -8.10 -5.98 7.90
CA TYR A 184 -8.36 -6.97 6.85
C TYR A 184 -9.65 -6.61 6.12
N LEU A 185 -9.55 -6.38 4.81
CA LEU A 185 -10.67 -6.00 3.95
C LEU A 185 -11.03 -7.16 3.02
N LEU A 186 -12.23 -7.70 3.16
CA LEU A 186 -12.73 -8.71 2.23
C LEU A 186 -13.08 -8.07 0.89
N THR A 187 -12.48 -8.60 -0.16
CA THR A 187 -12.71 -8.19 -1.55
C THR A 187 -13.33 -9.32 -2.36
N ARG A 188 -13.89 -9.00 -3.53
CA ARG A 188 -14.59 -9.96 -4.41
C ARG A 188 -15.71 -10.69 -3.68
N PHE A 189 -16.41 -9.98 -2.79
CA PHE A 189 -17.47 -10.53 -1.99
C PHE A 189 -18.76 -10.65 -2.79
N ASP A 190 -19.16 -11.86 -3.13
CA ASP A 190 -20.43 -12.11 -3.79
C ASP A 190 -21.47 -12.54 -2.76
N ARG A 191 -22.46 -11.65 -2.52
CA ARG A 191 -23.55 -11.88 -1.56
C ARG A 191 -24.47 -13.07 -1.90
N ARG A 192 -24.39 -13.62 -3.11
CA ARG A 192 -25.13 -14.80 -3.53
C ARG A 192 -24.45 -16.10 -3.11
N ARG A 193 -23.20 -16.04 -2.64
CA ARG A 193 -22.38 -17.19 -2.31
C ARG A 193 -22.23 -17.37 -0.81
N ASN A 194 -22.81 -18.41 -0.23
CA ASN A 194 -22.70 -18.74 1.20
C ASN A 194 -21.24 -18.81 1.66
N MET A 195 -20.34 -19.30 0.81
CA MET A 195 -18.91 -19.37 1.09
C MET A 195 -18.31 -18.02 1.50
N CYS A 196 -18.76 -16.91 0.91
CA CYS A 196 -18.23 -15.59 1.27
C CYS A 196 -18.57 -15.20 2.71
N PHE A 197 -19.79 -15.51 3.17
CA PHE A 197 -20.22 -15.29 4.54
C PHE A 197 -19.48 -16.20 5.54
N GLU A 198 -19.24 -17.46 5.17
CA GLU A 198 -18.44 -18.35 6.00
C GLU A 198 -17.00 -17.86 6.17
N ILE A 199 -16.39 -17.38 5.09
CA ILE A 199 -15.04 -16.79 5.11
C ILE A 199 -15.02 -15.56 6.00
N GLN A 200 -15.99 -14.66 5.85
CA GLN A 200 -16.11 -13.47 6.70
C GLN A 200 -16.21 -13.86 8.18
N LYS A 201 -17.08 -14.82 8.51
CA LYS A 201 -17.24 -15.30 9.89
C LYS A 201 -15.93 -15.89 10.45
N ARG A 202 -15.21 -16.69 9.65
CA ARG A 202 -13.92 -17.30 10.06
C ARG A 202 -12.86 -16.23 10.28
N LEU A 203 -12.77 -15.24 9.40
CA LEU A 203 -11.82 -14.13 9.55
C LEU A 203 -12.15 -13.30 10.79
N SER A 204 -13.42 -12.94 11.01
CA SER A 204 -13.85 -12.21 12.21
C SER A 204 -13.60 -12.99 13.50
N SER A 205 -13.76 -14.33 13.48
CA SER A 205 -13.41 -15.17 14.64
C SER A 205 -11.90 -15.21 14.91
N GLN A 206 -11.06 -15.07 13.87
CA GLN A 206 -9.60 -15.13 13.98
C GLN A 206 -8.97 -13.79 14.34
N PHE A 207 -9.47 -12.68 13.77
CA PHE A 207 -8.83 -11.36 13.82
C PHE A 207 -9.70 -10.31 14.52
N GLY A 208 -10.92 -10.67 14.92
CA GLY A 208 -11.81 -9.77 15.68
C GLY A 208 -12.06 -8.45 14.98
N GLU A 209 -11.84 -7.38 15.71
CA GLU A 209 -12.06 -6.00 15.26
C GLU A 209 -11.09 -5.53 14.16
N GLU A 210 -10.03 -6.29 13.90
CA GLU A 210 -9.12 -5.98 12.78
C GLU A 210 -9.74 -6.29 11.41
N VAL A 211 -10.85 -7.03 11.36
CA VAL A 211 -11.61 -7.25 10.11
C VAL A 211 -12.55 -6.07 9.88
N CYS A 212 -12.47 -5.48 8.67
CA CYS A 212 -13.39 -4.44 8.28
C CYS A 212 -14.84 -4.99 8.20
N GLU A 213 -15.80 -4.24 8.71
CA GLU A 213 -17.22 -4.56 8.54
C GLU A 213 -17.65 -4.46 7.07
N THR A 214 -17.07 -3.50 6.36
CA THR A 214 -17.29 -3.28 4.93
C THR A 214 -16.62 -4.39 4.12
N VAL A 215 -17.33 -4.89 3.11
CA VAL A 215 -16.83 -5.82 2.09
C VAL A 215 -16.95 -5.19 0.71
N ILE A 216 -16.07 -5.58 -0.23
CA ILE A 216 -16.04 -5.07 -1.61
C ILE A 216 -16.28 -6.22 -2.60
#